data_5eea40c52dca32edb88eb3f190192a29
#
_entry.id   5eea40c52dca32edb88eb3f190192a29
#
_cell.length_a   1.000
_cell.length_b   1.000
_cell.length_c   1.000
_cell.angle_alpha   90.00
_cell.angle_beta   90.00
_cell.angle_gamma   90.00
#
_symmetry.space_group_name_H-M   'P 1'
#
loop_
_entity.id
_entity.type
_entity.pdbx_description
1 polymer ?
#
loop_
_entity_poly.entity_id
_entity_poly.type
_entity_poly.pdbx_seq_one_letter_code
_entity_poly.pdbx_strand_id
1 'polypeptide(L)'
;MIKNLNQFDIIIQSLKDGNLDYSLNKIKKISITNSNEHLISKLLASIYFKKKNWENSIKYYQKMLSFEDKKFGIYNNIGVALFNLGKINESIEVYKKAITENPNFDLAYNNIGISYNELGTYEESAKYFSQALTLNDNNHDAKNNLINLFLVVRIEGENEHLLIKINNKIKDIENKITINNNIKLEYIKDILKKSDNIIKTYQKKFNYNETQIYRKNSTNLNCKRHFKVFNEFNIIPKYCFGCYKIQITLGNVVDLIKLSFVFDDLYLEKNNIRKCIVETRHNISGNYKGYIYCDGIDEAQKVFDKISDTINKIKFEKIKIEIKHGCSEFYVSYPDYKKINVNNGQQMEYEKKWKEKELIIDNKTPLRKELDKKKIHKSLKGINLSDI
;
A
#
# COMPACT_ATOMS: atom_id res chain seq x y z
N MET A 1 18.65 -31.44 -31.37
CA MET A 1 19.82 -30.55 -31.27
C MET A 1 19.75 -29.79 -29.97
N ILE A 2 20.40 -30.25 -28.91
CA ILE A 2 20.55 -29.52 -27.65
C ILE A 2 21.65 -28.48 -27.93
N LYS A 3 21.28 -27.20 -28.12
CA LYS A 3 22.25 -26.12 -28.16
C LYS A 3 23.07 -26.20 -26.87
N ASN A 4 24.39 -26.23 -26.97
CA ASN A 4 25.32 -26.04 -25.87
C ASN A 4 25.06 -24.63 -25.27
N LEU A 5 24.14 -24.56 -24.33
CA LEU A 5 23.88 -23.33 -23.56
C LEU A 5 25.16 -22.99 -22.78
N ASN A 6 25.70 -21.80 -22.98
CA ASN A 6 26.79 -21.28 -22.18
C ASN A 6 26.39 -21.36 -20.69
N GLN A 7 27.33 -21.61 -19.80
CA GLN A 7 27.12 -21.72 -18.36
C GLN A 7 26.41 -20.49 -17.79
N PHE A 8 26.61 -19.31 -18.34
CA PHE A 8 25.92 -18.07 -17.97
C PHE A 8 24.47 -18.05 -18.44
N ASP A 9 24.13 -18.61 -19.59
CA ASP A 9 22.74 -18.69 -20.05
C ASP A 9 21.87 -19.54 -19.13
N ILE A 10 22.43 -20.64 -18.61
CA ILE A 10 21.76 -21.49 -17.60
C ILE A 10 21.48 -20.68 -16.32
N ILE A 11 22.45 -19.89 -15.86
CA ILE A 11 22.28 -19.05 -14.65
C ILE A 11 21.26 -17.97 -14.89
N ILE A 12 21.29 -17.30 -16.04
CA ILE A 12 20.33 -16.24 -16.41
C ILE A 12 18.91 -16.81 -16.49
N GLN A 13 18.74 -17.99 -17.10
CA GLN A 13 17.45 -18.64 -17.17
C GLN A 13 16.95 -19.02 -15.77
N SER A 14 17.79 -19.61 -14.95
CA SER A 14 17.46 -19.95 -13.57
C SER A 14 17.06 -18.72 -12.71
N LEU A 15 17.68 -17.56 -12.97
CA LEU A 15 17.31 -16.29 -12.36
C LEU A 15 15.94 -15.79 -12.79
N LYS A 16 15.58 -15.98 -14.07
CA LYS A 16 14.24 -15.66 -14.59
C LYS A 16 13.19 -16.55 -13.96
N ASP A 17 13.52 -17.83 -13.77
CA ASP A 17 12.64 -18.82 -13.13
C ASP A 17 12.53 -18.66 -11.60
N GLY A 18 13.28 -17.71 -11.01
CA GLY A 18 13.25 -17.43 -9.58
C GLY A 18 14.10 -18.37 -8.72
N ASN A 19 14.91 -19.25 -9.31
CA ASN A 19 15.75 -20.22 -8.60
C ASN A 19 17.05 -19.58 -8.11
N LEU A 20 16.95 -18.63 -7.17
CA LEU A 20 18.07 -17.77 -6.74
C LEU A 20 19.22 -18.55 -6.08
N ASP A 21 18.92 -19.59 -5.29
CA ASP A 21 19.94 -20.38 -4.62
C ASP A 21 20.75 -21.24 -5.59
N TYR A 22 20.07 -21.84 -6.56
CA TYR A 22 20.74 -22.57 -7.62
C TYR A 22 21.67 -21.65 -8.43
N SER A 23 21.16 -20.48 -8.84
CA SER A 23 21.94 -19.47 -9.57
C SER A 23 23.16 -19.02 -8.77
N LEU A 24 23.00 -18.75 -7.46
CA LEU A 24 24.08 -18.33 -6.57
C LEU A 24 25.15 -19.43 -6.43
N ASN A 25 24.74 -20.68 -6.26
CA ASN A 25 25.65 -21.79 -6.15
C ASN A 25 26.42 -22.09 -7.45
N LYS A 26 25.78 -21.91 -8.58
CA LYS A 26 26.43 -22.08 -9.89
C LYS A 26 27.44 -20.97 -10.15
N ILE A 27 27.07 -19.69 -9.92
CA ILE A 27 27.97 -18.56 -10.22
C ILE A 27 29.20 -18.55 -9.31
N LYS A 28 29.09 -19.00 -8.05
CA LYS A 28 30.20 -19.10 -7.10
C LYS A 28 31.28 -20.14 -7.54
N LYS A 29 30.91 -21.07 -8.41
CA LYS A 29 31.84 -22.09 -8.95
C LYS A 29 32.59 -21.61 -10.19
N ILE A 30 32.23 -20.45 -10.72
CA ILE A 30 32.90 -19.88 -11.90
C ILE A 30 34.15 -19.11 -11.45
N SER A 31 35.31 -19.42 -12.03
CA SER A 31 36.52 -18.65 -11.79
C SER A 31 36.38 -17.24 -12.36
N ILE A 32 36.68 -16.23 -11.55
CA ILE A 32 36.65 -14.84 -11.97
C ILE A 32 37.88 -14.53 -12.82
N THR A 33 37.63 -13.98 -13.98
CA THR A 33 38.66 -13.49 -14.92
C THR A 33 38.30 -12.06 -15.34
N ASN A 34 39.27 -11.30 -15.87
CA ASN A 34 39.01 -9.94 -16.35
C ASN A 34 37.89 -9.89 -17.41
N SER A 35 37.71 -10.95 -18.22
CA SER A 35 36.69 -11.01 -19.26
C SER A 35 35.26 -11.28 -18.74
N ASN A 36 35.12 -11.87 -17.56
CA ASN A 36 33.79 -12.24 -17.01
C ASN A 36 33.43 -11.54 -15.71
N GLU A 37 34.34 -10.77 -15.09
CA GLU A 37 34.11 -10.10 -13.80
C GLU A 37 32.90 -9.17 -13.83
N HIS A 38 32.72 -8.43 -14.93
CA HIS A 38 31.56 -7.56 -15.10
C HIS A 38 30.25 -8.36 -15.05
N LEU A 39 30.15 -9.43 -15.85
CA LEU A 39 28.94 -10.26 -15.92
C LEU A 39 28.66 -10.97 -14.58
N ILE A 40 29.69 -11.51 -13.95
CA ILE A 40 29.57 -12.13 -12.63
C ILE A 40 29.09 -11.12 -11.59
N SER A 41 29.66 -9.91 -11.57
CA SER A 41 29.26 -8.85 -10.65
C SER A 41 27.78 -8.45 -10.86
N LYS A 42 27.34 -8.33 -12.12
CA LYS A 42 25.96 -8.02 -12.48
C LYS A 42 24.98 -9.08 -12.00
N LEU A 43 25.30 -10.35 -12.23
CA LEU A 43 24.46 -11.47 -11.80
C LEU A 43 24.43 -11.58 -10.28
N LEU A 44 25.57 -11.46 -9.59
CA LEU A 44 25.62 -11.48 -8.12
C LEU A 44 24.87 -10.31 -7.50
N ALA A 45 25.03 -9.08 -8.01
CA ALA A 45 24.27 -7.91 -7.56
C ALA A 45 22.77 -8.19 -7.63
N SER A 46 22.29 -8.70 -8.78
CA SER A 46 20.87 -9.02 -8.99
C SER A 46 20.38 -10.15 -8.10
N ILE A 47 21.18 -11.21 -7.91
CA ILE A 47 20.83 -12.34 -7.02
C ILE A 47 20.69 -11.84 -5.57
N TYR A 48 21.71 -11.15 -5.06
CA TYR A 48 21.68 -10.64 -3.69
C TYR A 48 20.59 -9.62 -3.48
N PHE A 49 20.30 -8.77 -4.46
CA PHE A 49 19.19 -7.83 -4.41
C PHE A 49 17.83 -8.55 -4.29
N LYS A 50 17.58 -9.54 -5.13
CA LYS A 50 16.36 -10.36 -5.08
C LYS A 50 16.26 -11.17 -3.77
N LYS A 51 17.38 -11.63 -3.24
CA LYS A 51 17.47 -12.31 -1.94
C LYS A 51 17.38 -11.34 -0.74
N LYS A 52 17.30 -10.03 -0.98
CA LYS A 52 17.31 -8.97 0.06
C LYS A 52 18.57 -9.00 0.95
N ASN A 53 19.65 -9.54 0.46
CA ASN A 53 20.95 -9.41 1.08
C ASN A 53 21.59 -8.10 0.60
N TRP A 54 21.19 -7.02 1.28
CA TRP A 54 21.45 -5.67 0.83
C TRP A 54 22.92 -5.30 0.84
N GLU A 55 23.68 -5.74 1.84
CA GLU A 55 25.11 -5.48 1.97
C GLU A 55 25.89 -6.09 0.78
N ASN A 56 25.66 -7.36 0.50
CA ASN A 56 26.30 -8.00 -0.64
C ASN A 56 25.82 -7.42 -1.97
N SER A 57 24.55 -7.05 -2.07
CA SER A 57 24.02 -6.39 -3.25
C SER A 57 24.75 -5.07 -3.53
N ILE A 58 24.90 -4.21 -2.52
CA ILE A 58 25.64 -2.94 -2.62
C ILE A 58 27.09 -3.20 -3.07
N LYS A 59 27.77 -4.16 -2.42
CA LYS A 59 29.15 -4.52 -2.77
C LYS A 59 29.31 -4.83 -4.27
N TYR A 60 28.42 -5.61 -4.82
CA TYR A 60 28.53 -5.99 -6.23
C TYR A 60 28.03 -4.90 -7.19
N TYR A 61 27.02 -4.11 -6.82
CA TYR A 61 26.66 -2.91 -7.59
C TYR A 61 27.78 -1.87 -7.60
N GLN A 62 28.50 -1.67 -6.49
CA GLN A 62 29.66 -0.79 -6.45
C GLN A 62 30.78 -1.25 -7.41
N LYS A 63 31.02 -2.57 -7.51
CA LYS A 63 31.95 -3.11 -8.49
C LYS A 63 31.53 -2.80 -9.93
N MET A 64 30.21 -2.86 -10.21
CA MET A 64 29.69 -2.55 -11.55
C MET A 64 29.91 -1.10 -11.98
N LEU A 65 30.03 -0.14 -11.04
CA LEU A 65 30.27 1.26 -11.36
C LEU A 65 31.57 1.51 -12.14
N SER A 66 32.55 0.61 -12.05
CA SER A 66 33.80 0.69 -12.81
C SER A 66 33.68 0.15 -14.24
N PHE A 67 32.62 -0.58 -14.54
CA PHE A 67 32.45 -1.26 -15.85
C PHE A 67 31.34 -0.64 -16.71
N GLU A 68 30.40 0.09 -16.11
CA GLU A 68 29.23 0.59 -16.83
C GLU A 68 29.32 2.10 -17.09
N ASP A 69 29.03 2.51 -18.32
CA ASP A 69 28.96 3.92 -18.69
C ASP A 69 27.71 4.60 -18.14
N LYS A 70 26.56 3.88 -18.19
CA LYS A 70 25.28 4.37 -17.69
C LYS A 70 25.05 3.91 -16.25
N LYS A 71 25.37 4.77 -15.28
CA LYS A 71 25.41 4.43 -13.85
C LYS A 71 24.12 4.69 -13.09
N PHE A 72 23.17 5.46 -13.65
CA PHE A 72 21.97 5.89 -12.95
C PHE A 72 21.13 4.73 -12.39
N GLY A 73 20.96 3.63 -13.14
CA GLY A 73 20.23 2.45 -12.67
C GLY A 73 20.96 1.73 -11.53
N ILE A 74 22.30 1.71 -11.55
CA ILE A 74 23.11 1.12 -10.48
C ILE A 74 23.00 1.95 -9.22
N TYR A 75 23.14 3.27 -9.32
CA TYR A 75 22.94 4.17 -8.17
C TYR A 75 21.54 4.03 -7.57
N ASN A 76 20.51 3.93 -8.42
CA ASN A 76 19.15 3.69 -7.93
C ASN A 76 19.06 2.39 -7.12
N ASN A 77 19.63 1.29 -7.60
CA ASN A 77 19.58 0.01 -6.91
C ASN A 77 20.40 0.01 -5.60
N ILE A 78 21.53 0.69 -5.58
CA ILE A 78 22.31 0.93 -4.34
C ILE A 78 21.45 1.74 -3.35
N GLY A 79 20.80 2.80 -3.81
CA GLY A 79 19.89 3.61 -2.99
C GLY A 79 18.75 2.78 -2.39
N VAL A 80 18.11 1.90 -3.19
CA VAL A 80 17.07 0.97 -2.69
C VAL A 80 17.63 0.02 -1.63
N ALA A 81 18.83 -0.49 -1.81
CA ALA A 81 19.46 -1.38 -0.83
C ALA A 81 19.79 -0.62 0.48
N LEU A 82 20.32 0.59 0.39
CA LEU A 82 20.60 1.45 1.55
C LEU A 82 19.31 1.82 2.31
N PHE A 83 18.25 2.19 1.59
CA PHE A 83 16.95 2.46 2.18
C PHE A 83 16.43 1.26 2.98
N ASN A 84 16.53 0.06 2.43
CA ASN A 84 16.09 -1.15 3.13
C ASN A 84 16.98 -1.55 4.32
N LEU A 85 18.21 -1.07 4.37
CA LEU A 85 19.10 -1.16 5.56
C LEU A 85 18.78 -0.08 6.62
N GLY A 86 17.82 0.80 6.38
CA GLY A 86 17.50 1.92 7.27
C GLY A 86 18.46 3.11 7.15
N LYS A 87 19.38 3.10 6.18
CA LYS A 87 20.34 4.17 5.89
C LYS A 87 19.73 5.22 4.98
N ILE A 88 18.66 5.88 5.48
CA ILE A 88 17.78 6.71 4.65
C ILE A 88 18.52 7.91 4.04
N ASN A 89 19.33 8.62 4.83
CA ASN A 89 20.09 9.78 4.33
C ASN A 89 21.12 9.37 3.25
N GLU A 90 21.83 8.25 3.47
CA GLU A 90 22.77 7.72 2.48
C GLU A 90 22.03 7.33 1.19
N SER A 91 20.83 6.77 1.30
CA SER A 91 20.02 6.40 0.12
C SER A 91 19.64 7.64 -0.70
N ILE A 92 19.23 8.74 -0.06
CA ILE A 92 18.92 10.01 -0.73
C ILE A 92 20.12 10.52 -1.51
N GLU A 93 21.30 10.52 -0.91
CA GLU A 93 22.52 10.99 -1.59
C GLU A 93 22.87 10.13 -2.81
N VAL A 94 22.67 8.83 -2.73
CA VAL A 94 22.93 7.94 -3.86
C VAL A 94 21.86 8.07 -4.96
N TYR A 95 20.60 8.26 -4.61
CA TYR A 95 19.55 8.58 -5.60
C TYR A 95 19.81 9.92 -6.30
N LYS A 96 20.35 10.94 -5.59
CA LYS A 96 20.74 12.20 -6.23
C LYS A 96 21.83 11.99 -7.27
N LYS A 97 22.80 11.08 -7.03
CA LYS A 97 23.78 10.69 -8.06
C LYS A 97 23.11 10.08 -9.28
N ALA A 98 22.06 9.25 -9.09
CA ALA A 98 21.30 8.70 -10.20
C ALA A 98 20.61 9.81 -11.03
N ILE A 99 20.06 10.83 -10.39
CA ILE A 99 19.46 12.00 -11.05
C ILE A 99 20.50 12.87 -11.78
N THR A 100 21.68 13.03 -11.19
CA THR A 100 22.78 13.76 -11.83
C THR A 100 23.21 13.08 -13.13
N GLU A 101 23.29 11.74 -13.15
CA GLU A 101 23.62 10.96 -14.35
C GLU A 101 22.46 10.96 -15.38
N ASN A 102 21.23 10.92 -14.92
CA ASN A 102 20.03 10.96 -15.77
C ASN A 102 18.93 11.81 -15.13
N PRO A 103 18.85 13.11 -15.47
CA PRO A 103 17.82 14.02 -14.92
C PRO A 103 16.37 13.63 -15.24
N ASN A 104 16.15 12.75 -16.23
CA ASN A 104 14.80 12.29 -16.61
C ASN A 104 14.43 10.94 -15.95
N PHE A 105 15.19 10.48 -14.96
CA PHE A 105 14.95 9.20 -14.32
C PHE A 105 13.91 9.32 -13.19
N ASP A 106 12.63 9.32 -13.54
CA ASP A 106 11.47 9.50 -12.66
C ASP A 106 11.43 8.54 -11.46
N LEU A 107 11.93 7.31 -11.60
CA LEU A 107 11.99 6.35 -10.50
C LEU A 107 12.91 6.82 -9.36
N ALA A 108 14.03 7.48 -9.65
CA ALA A 108 14.91 8.00 -8.61
C ALA A 108 14.24 9.16 -7.84
N TYR A 109 13.52 10.04 -8.54
CA TYR A 109 12.72 11.08 -7.88
C TYR A 109 11.65 10.48 -6.96
N ASN A 110 10.91 9.47 -7.43
CA ASN A 110 9.94 8.78 -6.59
C ASN A 110 10.60 8.16 -5.35
N ASN A 111 11.75 7.51 -5.49
CA ASN A 111 12.46 6.88 -4.38
C ASN A 111 12.99 7.89 -3.36
N ILE A 112 13.45 9.07 -3.80
CA ILE A 112 13.80 10.19 -2.90
C ILE A 112 12.55 10.67 -2.16
N GLY A 113 11.42 10.82 -2.85
CA GLY A 113 10.14 11.17 -2.22
C GLY A 113 9.74 10.19 -1.12
N ILE A 114 9.87 8.88 -1.36
CA ILE A 114 9.64 7.84 -0.36
C ILE A 114 10.60 7.99 0.83
N SER A 115 11.87 8.30 0.56
CA SER A 115 12.89 8.47 1.60
C SER A 115 12.58 9.68 2.50
N TYR A 116 12.18 10.82 1.93
CA TYR A 116 11.75 11.98 2.69
C TYR A 116 10.47 11.75 3.47
N ASN A 117 9.52 10.99 2.91
CA ASN A 117 8.31 10.58 3.62
C ASN A 117 8.63 9.72 4.86
N GLU A 118 9.61 8.82 4.75
CA GLU A 118 10.07 8.01 5.89
C GLU A 118 10.75 8.86 6.97
N LEU A 119 11.42 9.96 6.58
CA LEU A 119 11.99 10.95 7.49
C LEU A 119 10.95 11.91 8.11
N GLY A 120 9.70 11.90 7.63
CA GLY A 120 8.66 12.82 8.06
C GLY A 120 8.77 14.23 7.47
N THR A 121 9.63 14.44 6.47
CA THR A 121 9.78 15.71 5.74
C THR A 121 8.86 15.72 4.53
N TYR A 122 7.60 16.03 4.80
CA TYR A 122 6.49 15.80 3.85
C TYR A 122 6.48 16.78 2.67
N GLU A 123 6.94 18.00 2.87
CA GLU A 123 7.07 19.02 1.81
C GLU A 123 8.09 18.60 0.76
N GLU A 124 9.26 18.15 1.19
CA GLU A 124 10.31 17.61 0.31
C GLU A 124 9.80 16.35 -0.39
N SER A 125 9.13 15.47 0.34
CA SER A 125 8.52 14.27 -0.22
C SER A 125 7.55 14.62 -1.36
N ALA A 126 6.63 15.57 -1.13
CA ALA A 126 5.67 16.04 -2.13
C ALA A 126 6.36 16.67 -3.35
N LYS A 127 7.42 17.44 -3.13
CA LYS A 127 8.22 18.04 -4.20
C LYS A 127 8.81 16.97 -5.11
N TYR A 128 9.43 15.94 -4.54
CA TYR A 128 10.06 14.88 -5.32
C TYR A 128 9.05 13.97 -6.02
N PHE A 129 7.91 13.63 -5.40
CA PHE A 129 6.83 12.94 -6.09
C PHE A 129 6.26 13.76 -7.26
N SER A 130 6.13 15.07 -7.08
CA SER A 130 5.66 15.98 -8.13
C SER A 130 6.65 16.04 -9.29
N GLN A 131 7.95 16.06 -9.03
CA GLN A 131 8.98 16.01 -10.07
C GLN A 131 8.94 14.71 -10.84
N ALA A 132 8.79 13.57 -10.15
CA ALA A 132 8.61 12.27 -10.80
C ALA A 132 7.42 12.26 -11.76
N LEU A 133 6.28 12.85 -11.36
CA LEU A 133 5.08 12.97 -12.18
C LEU A 133 5.21 13.98 -13.32
N THR A 134 5.99 15.04 -13.16
CA THR A 134 6.31 15.98 -14.23
C THR A 134 7.13 15.31 -15.33
N LEU A 135 8.05 14.42 -14.97
CA LEU A 135 8.87 13.66 -15.90
C LEU A 135 8.08 12.50 -16.55
N ASN A 136 7.22 11.86 -15.78
CA ASN A 136 6.43 10.72 -16.26
C ASN A 136 5.05 10.72 -15.57
N ASP A 137 4.05 11.25 -16.25
CA ASP A 137 2.66 11.34 -15.76
C ASP A 137 2.02 9.94 -15.53
N ASN A 138 2.59 8.90 -16.16
CA ASN A 138 2.18 7.51 -15.98
C ASN A 138 2.89 6.80 -14.82
N ASN A 139 3.71 7.49 -14.03
CA ASN A 139 4.30 6.91 -12.82
C ASN A 139 3.22 6.73 -11.74
N HIS A 140 2.55 5.58 -11.79
CA HIS A 140 1.47 5.24 -10.85
C HIS A 140 1.93 5.20 -9.40
N ASP A 141 3.18 4.78 -9.14
CA ASP A 141 3.72 4.73 -7.78
C ASP A 141 3.89 6.14 -7.20
N ALA A 142 4.48 7.07 -7.96
CA ALA A 142 4.62 8.46 -7.53
C ALA A 142 3.26 9.13 -7.32
N LYS A 143 2.28 8.86 -8.20
CA LYS A 143 0.91 9.36 -8.07
C LYS A 143 0.25 8.87 -6.78
N ASN A 144 0.31 7.57 -6.53
CA ASN A 144 -0.27 6.97 -5.34
C ASN A 144 0.43 7.45 -4.06
N ASN A 145 1.76 7.58 -4.08
CA ASN A 145 2.53 8.09 -2.95
C ASN A 145 2.15 9.54 -2.63
N LEU A 146 2.01 10.40 -3.63
CA LEU A 146 1.59 11.79 -3.45
C LEU A 146 0.15 11.88 -2.91
N ILE A 147 -0.78 11.08 -3.43
CA ILE A 147 -2.17 11.04 -2.94
C ILE A 147 -2.23 10.54 -1.49
N ASN A 148 -1.47 9.50 -1.16
CA ASN A 148 -1.38 8.99 0.21
C ASN A 148 -0.82 10.04 1.18
N LEU A 149 0.11 10.87 0.72
CA LEU A 149 0.64 11.96 1.51
C LEU A 149 -0.44 12.98 1.88
N PHE A 150 -1.38 13.27 0.97
CA PHE A 150 -2.52 14.17 1.24
C PHE A 150 -3.46 13.69 2.34
N LEU A 151 -3.48 12.38 2.64
CA LEU A 151 -4.26 11.82 3.75
C LEU A 151 -3.63 12.11 5.12
N VAL A 152 -2.34 12.43 5.14
CA VAL A 152 -1.55 12.62 6.37
C VAL A 152 -1.33 14.10 6.65
N VAL A 153 -1.06 14.88 5.63
CA VAL A 153 -0.63 16.28 5.78
C VAL A 153 -1.22 17.16 4.67
N ARG A 154 -1.45 18.44 4.98
CA ARG A 154 -1.67 19.48 3.98
C ARG A 154 -0.28 19.96 3.52
N ILE A 155 -0.02 19.86 2.22
CA ILE A 155 1.22 20.39 1.63
C ILE A 155 1.04 21.89 1.44
N GLU A 156 1.82 22.66 2.16
CA GLU A 156 1.84 24.12 2.06
C GLU A 156 2.97 24.58 1.13
N GLY A 157 2.90 25.84 0.70
CA GLY A 157 3.89 26.45 -0.18
C GLY A 157 3.52 26.44 -1.67
N GLU A 158 4.38 27.07 -2.47
CA GLU A 158 4.22 27.24 -3.91
C GLU A 158 4.60 25.97 -4.69
N ASN A 159 3.89 24.88 -4.44
CA ASN A 159 4.07 23.67 -5.25
C ASN A 159 3.16 23.78 -6.49
N GLU A 160 3.77 23.82 -7.66
CA GLU A 160 3.03 24.02 -8.92
C GLU A 160 2.29 22.77 -9.42
N HIS A 161 2.55 21.61 -8.85
CA HIS A 161 1.95 20.38 -9.36
C HIS A 161 0.44 20.36 -9.19
N LEU A 162 -0.25 19.99 -10.27
CA LEU A 162 -1.71 20.04 -10.39
C LEU A 162 -2.45 19.32 -9.26
N LEU A 163 -1.97 18.13 -8.85
CA LEU A 163 -2.59 17.35 -7.79
C LEU A 163 -2.57 18.08 -6.45
N ILE A 164 -1.47 18.78 -6.12
CA ILE A 164 -1.35 19.55 -4.88
C ILE A 164 -2.29 20.75 -4.92
N LYS A 165 -2.33 21.47 -6.05
CA LYS A 165 -3.26 22.61 -6.24
C LYS A 165 -4.72 22.18 -6.09
N ILE A 166 -5.12 21.03 -6.67
CA ILE A 166 -6.47 20.49 -6.55
C ILE A 166 -6.76 20.12 -5.11
N ASN A 167 -5.85 19.36 -4.47
CA ASN A 167 -6.02 18.92 -3.08
C ASN A 167 -6.20 20.11 -2.14
N ASN A 168 -5.37 21.16 -2.27
CA ASN A 168 -5.46 22.34 -1.40
C ASN A 168 -6.78 23.10 -1.61
N LYS A 169 -7.23 23.26 -2.86
CA LYS A 169 -8.54 23.88 -3.15
C LYS A 169 -9.71 23.06 -2.56
N ILE A 170 -9.63 21.73 -2.57
CA ILE A 170 -10.64 20.88 -1.96
C ILE A 170 -10.59 21.01 -0.44
N LYS A 171 -9.40 21.00 0.17
CA LYS A 171 -9.22 21.20 1.62
C LYS A 171 -9.70 22.59 2.09
N ASP A 172 -9.62 23.60 1.27
CA ASP A 172 -10.20 24.93 1.59
C ASP A 172 -11.72 24.91 1.66
N ILE A 173 -12.37 23.96 0.98
CA ILE A 173 -13.81 23.73 1.16
C ILE A 173 -14.04 23.05 2.52
N GLU A 174 -13.26 22.03 2.86
CA GLU A 174 -13.35 21.29 4.12
C GLU A 174 -13.15 22.19 5.34
N ASN A 175 -12.18 23.09 5.33
CA ASN A 175 -11.89 24.01 6.45
C ASN A 175 -13.04 24.97 6.78
N LYS A 176 -14.00 25.16 5.86
CA LYS A 176 -15.22 25.94 6.07
C LYS A 176 -16.37 25.10 6.64
N ILE A 177 -16.11 23.81 6.89
CA ILE A 177 -17.12 22.84 7.33
C ILE A 177 -17.00 22.67 8.85
N THR A 178 -17.92 23.26 9.58
CA THR A 178 -18.13 22.87 10.98
C THR A 178 -19.04 21.66 10.98
N ILE A 179 -18.49 20.49 11.32
CA ILE A 179 -19.28 19.25 11.42
C ILE A 179 -20.07 19.30 12.72
N ASN A 180 -21.27 19.84 12.65
CA ASN A 180 -22.27 19.71 13.71
C ASN A 180 -23.03 18.39 13.53
N ASN A 181 -23.58 17.82 14.60
CA ASN A 181 -24.35 16.57 14.62
C ASN A 181 -25.54 16.53 13.62
N ASN A 182 -25.80 17.60 12.90
CA ASN A 182 -26.83 17.77 11.88
C ASN A 182 -26.23 18.16 10.54
N ILE A 183 -25.49 17.26 9.89
CA ILE A 183 -25.06 17.47 8.51
C ILE A 183 -26.29 17.43 7.60
N LYS A 184 -26.74 18.60 7.14
CA LYS A 184 -27.86 18.70 6.21
C LYS A 184 -27.46 18.22 4.83
N LEU A 185 -28.37 17.52 4.13
CA LEU A 185 -28.16 17.02 2.78
C LEU A 185 -27.76 18.14 1.79
N GLU A 186 -28.36 19.33 1.93
CA GLU A 186 -28.04 20.50 1.09
C GLU A 186 -26.57 20.91 1.22
N TYR A 187 -26.02 20.82 2.41
CA TYR A 187 -24.65 21.14 2.67
C TYR A 187 -23.67 20.19 1.96
N ILE A 188 -23.98 18.88 2.03
CA ILE A 188 -23.20 17.86 1.30
C ILE A 188 -23.28 18.09 -0.21
N LYS A 189 -24.48 18.43 -0.73
CA LYS A 189 -24.66 18.77 -2.14
C LYS A 189 -23.85 19.98 -2.56
N ASP A 190 -23.76 21.02 -1.72
CA ASP A 190 -22.95 22.21 -1.99
C ASP A 190 -21.45 21.86 -2.04
N ILE A 191 -20.95 21.07 -1.07
CA ILE A 191 -19.57 20.59 -1.09
C ILE A 191 -19.27 19.81 -2.36
N LEU A 192 -20.12 18.85 -2.72
CA LEU A 192 -19.95 18.01 -3.91
C LEU A 192 -19.92 18.90 -5.17
N LYS A 193 -20.83 19.86 -5.28
CA LYS A 193 -20.88 20.79 -6.41
C LYS A 193 -19.61 21.64 -6.50
N LYS A 194 -19.11 22.17 -5.37
CA LYS A 194 -17.87 22.96 -5.32
C LYS A 194 -16.66 22.09 -5.67
N SER A 195 -16.57 20.88 -5.13
CA SER A 195 -15.49 19.94 -5.44
C SER A 195 -15.53 19.50 -6.91
N ASP A 196 -16.72 19.21 -7.45
CA ASP A 196 -16.91 18.83 -8.85
C ASP A 196 -16.48 19.97 -9.80
N ASN A 197 -16.80 21.21 -9.48
CA ASN A 197 -16.34 22.37 -10.27
C ASN A 197 -14.81 22.49 -10.27
N ILE A 198 -14.16 22.25 -9.12
CA ILE A 198 -12.68 22.23 -9.05
C ILE A 198 -12.13 21.10 -9.92
N ILE A 199 -12.67 19.89 -9.78
CA ILE A 199 -12.20 18.72 -10.55
C ILE A 199 -12.42 18.93 -12.04
N LYS A 200 -13.60 19.42 -12.48
CA LYS A 200 -13.93 19.69 -13.89
C LYS A 200 -12.96 20.68 -14.53
N THR A 201 -12.49 21.67 -13.80
CA THR A 201 -11.49 22.63 -14.30
C THR A 201 -10.19 21.93 -14.75
N TYR A 202 -9.91 20.74 -14.19
CA TYR A 202 -8.68 19.99 -14.41
C TYR A 202 -8.88 18.59 -15.02
N GLN A 203 -10.12 18.21 -15.33
CA GLN A 203 -10.55 16.83 -15.67
C GLN A 203 -9.79 16.20 -16.84
N LYS A 204 -9.35 16.99 -17.84
CA LYS A 204 -8.57 16.47 -18.98
C LYS A 204 -7.17 15.97 -18.60
N LYS A 205 -6.69 16.30 -17.40
CA LYS A 205 -5.34 15.97 -16.90
C LYS A 205 -5.36 14.96 -15.75
N PHE A 206 -6.55 14.49 -15.34
CA PHE A 206 -6.71 13.68 -14.17
C PHE A 206 -7.50 12.41 -14.49
N ASN A 207 -6.83 11.27 -14.46
CA ASN A 207 -7.47 9.97 -14.61
C ASN A 207 -7.17 9.12 -13.36
N TYR A 208 -8.09 9.13 -12.38
CA TYR A 208 -7.99 8.39 -11.14
C TYR A 208 -9.30 7.66 -10.87
N ASN A 209 -9.27 6.33 -10.87
CA ASN A 209 -10.43 5.46 -10.76
C ASN A 209 -10.40 4.60 -9.49
N GLU A 210 -10.08 5.20 -8.34
CA GLU A 210 -10.18 4.48 -7.09
C GLU A 210 -11.64 4.36 -6.62
N THR A 211 -12.05 3.13 -6.34
CA THR A 211 -13.38 2.83 -5.80
C THR A 211 -13.38 2.65 -4.27
N GLN A 212 -12.22 2.75 -3.65
CA GLN A 212 -12.01 2.54 -2.21
C GLN A 212 -11.19 3.69 -1.62
N ILE A 213 -11.70 4.27 -0.55
CA ILE A 213 -11.00 5.33 0.19
C ILE A 213 -10.79 4.85 1.63
N TYR A 214 -9.53 4.70 2.04
CA TYR A 214 -9.20 4.43 3.43
C TYR A 214 -9.34 5.70 4.26
N ARG A 215 -9.86 5.54 5.48
CA ARG A 215 -10.04 6.61 6.47
C ARG A 215 -9.20 6.28 7.71
N LYS A 216 -8.54 7.27 8.31
CA LYS A 216 -7.69 7.15 9.52
C LYS A 216 -6.49 6.19 9.43
N ASN A 217 -6.69 4.93 9.04
CA ASN A 217 -5.64 3.94 9.03
C ASN A 217 -5.71 3.14 7.72
N SER A 218 -4.61 3.12 6.97
CA SER A 218 -4.46 2.43 5.68
C SER A 218 -3.44 1.28 5.74
N THR A 219 -3.14 0.75 6.93
CA THR A 219 -2.20 -0.36 7.09
C THR A 219 -2.57 -1.54 6.17
N ASN A 220 -1.58 -2.09 5.50
CA ASN A 220 -1.79 -3.18 4.57
C ASN A 220 -2.07 -4.49 5.34
N LEU A 221 -3.28 -5.02 5.20
CA LEU A 221 -3.68 -6.33 5.74
C LEU A 221 -3.09 -7.53 5.00
N ASN A 222 -2.20 -7.30 4.03
CA ASN A 222 -1.58 -8.32 3.19
C ASN A 222 -2.60 -9.20 2.41
N CYS A 223 -3.77 -8.66 2.11
CA CYS A 223 -4.84 -9.39 1.42
C CYS A 223 -4.39 -9.96 0.06
N LYS A 224 -3.48 -9.28 -0.67
CA LYS A 224 -2.94 -9.82 -1.94
C LYS A 224 -2.24 -11.18 -1.74
N ARG A 225 -1.46 -11.34 -0.65
CA ARG A 225 -0.85 -12.62 -0.29
C ARG A 225 -1.92 -13.65 0.05
N HIS A 226 -2.93 -13.25 0.84
CA HIS A 226 -4.00 -14.14 1.28
C HIS A 226 -4.81 -14.67 0.09
N PHE A 227 -5.17 -13.81 -0.86
CA PHE A 227 -5.85 -14.25 -2.10
C PHE A 227 -4.95 -15.11 -2.98
N LYS A 228 -3.65 -14.86 -3.04
CA LYS A 228 -2.73 -15.70 -3.78
C LYS A 228 -2.70 -17.12 -3.21
N VAL A 229 -2.63 -17.26 -1.88
CA VAL A 229 -2.71 -18.56 -1.20
C VAL A 229 -4.03 -19.26 -1.52
N PHE A 230 -5.14 -18.55 -1.41
CA PHE A 230 -6.46 -19.12 -1.69
C PHE A 230 -6.59 -19.55 -3.16
N ASN A 231 -6.21 -18.70 -4.10
CA ASN A 231 -6.35 -18.99 -5.54
C ASN A 231 -5.44 -20.13 -6.01
N GLU A 232 -4.22 -20.27 -5.42
CA GLU A 232 -3.27 -21.29 -5.83
C GLU A 232 -3.58 -22.67 -5.17
N PHE A 233 -4.03 -22.67 -3.93
CA PHE A 233 -4.19 -23.91 -3.16
C PHE A 233 -5.61 -24.18 -2.69
N ASN A 234 -6.54 -23.30 -2.94
CA ASN A 234 -7.92 -23.33 -2.42
C ASN A 234 -7.96 -23.59 -0.91
N ILE A 235 -7.16 -22.85 -0.14
CA ILE A 235 -7.13 -22.88 1.33
C ILE A 235 -7.27 -21.47 1.90
N ILE A 236 -7.88 -21.35 3.09
CA ILE A 236 -8.02 -20.07 3.77
C ILE A 236 -6.78 -19.83 4.65
N PRO A 237 -6.04 -18.72 4.46
CA PRO A 237 -4.87 -18.39 5.28
C PRO A 237 -5.22 -18.26 6.76
N LYS A 238 -4.30 -18.67 7.64
CA LYS A 238 -4.49 -18.64 9.10
C LYS A 238 -4.92 -17.26 9.60
N TYR A 239 -4.31 -16.20 9.10
CA TYR A 239 -4.65 -14.82 9.48
C TYR A 239 -6.12 -14.48 9.23
N CYS A 240 -6.73 -15.03 8.17
CA CYS A 240 -8.11 -14.72 7.80
C CYS A 240 -9.13 -15.26 8.80
N PHE A 241 -8.76 -16.27 9.60
CA PHE A 241 -9.62 -16.81 10.66
C PHE A 241 -9.84 -15.82 11.82
N GLY A 242 -8.87 -14.94 12.09
CA GLY A 242 -9.03 -13.83 13.04
C GLY A 242 -9.60 -12.56 12.41
N CYS A 243 -9.79 -12.51 11.09
CA CYS A 243 -10.19 -11.31 10.39
C CYS A 243 -11.72 -11.14 10.42
N TYR A 244 -12.21 -10.25 11.25
CA TYR A 244 -13.62 -9.82 11.29
C TYR A 244 -13.75 -8.40 10.75
N LYS A 245 -14.92 -8.06 10.27
CA LYS A 245 -15.20 -6.72 9.79
C LYS A 245 -16.64 -6.31 10.10
N ILE A 246 -16.80 -5.08 10.52
CA ILE A 246 -18.11 -4.44 10.56
C ILE A 246 -18.37 -3.96 9.14
N GLN A 247 -19.40 -4.48 8.51
CA GLN A 247 -19.89 -3.99 7.23
C GLN A 247 -21.09 -3.08 7.47
N ILE A 248 -21.02 -1.89 6.90
CA ILE A 248 -22.11 -0.91 6.89
C ILE A 248 -22.53 -0.77 5.44
N THR A 249 -23.76 -1.16 5.13
CA THR A 249 -24.34 -1.05 3.79
C THR A 249 -25.31 0.10 3.75
N LEU A 250 -25.21 0.95 2.75
CA LEU A 250 -25.92 2.21 2.61
C LEU A 250 -26.74 2.24 1.32
N GLY A 251 -27.80 3.05 1.31
CA GLY A 251 -28.71 3.15 0.19
C GLY A 251 -28.23 4.05 -0.95
N ASN A 252 -27.39 5.04 -0.66
CA ASN A 252 -26.96 6.05 -1.62
C ASN A 252 -25.55 6.58 -1.35
N VAL A 253 -24.99 7.32 -2.31
CA VAL A 253 -23.64 7.88 -2.23
C VAL A 253 -23.53 8.98 -1.17
N VAL A 254 -24.59 9.73 -0.92
CA VAL A 254 -24.58 10.81 0.08
C VAL A 254 -24.40 10.24 1.48
N ASP A 255 -25.08 9.13 1.77
CA ASP A 255 -24.90 8.42 3.04
C ASP A 255 -23.50 7.81 3.16
N LEU A 256 -22.87 7.38 2.04
CA LEU A 256 -21.47 6.93 2.05
C LEU A 256 -20.52 8.08 2.43
N ILE A 257 -20.76 9.27 1.92
CA ILE A 257 -19.98 10.47 2.27
C ILE A 257 -20.18 10.82 3.75
N LYS A 258 -21.42 10.83 4.26
CA LYS A 258 -21.67 11.02 5.70
C LYS A 258 -20.91 9.99 6.54
N LEU A 259 -20.94 8.72 6.13
CA LEU A 259 -20.20 7.66 6.83
C LEU A 259 -18.69 7.91 6.82
N SER A 260 -18.14 8.47 5.73
CA SER A 260 -16.71 8.79 5.67
C SER A 260 -16.31 9.81 6.73
N PHE A 261 -17.12 10.83 6.97
CA PHE A 261 -16.90 11.80 8.07
C PHE A 261 -17.05 11.14 9.45
N VAL A 262 -18.08 10.29 9.62
CA VAL A 262 -18.21 9.50 10.85
C VAL A 262 -16.96 8.67 11.12
N PHE A 263 -16.38 8.06 10.09
CA PHE A 263 -15.17 7.27 10.23
C PHE A 263 -13.96 8.12 10.61
N ASP A 264 -13.90 9.38 10.19
CA ASP A 264 -12.82 10.29 10.55
C ASP A 264 -12.89 10.71 12.02
N ASP A 265 -14.10 10.94 12.54
CA ASP A 265 -14.31 11.39 13.91
C ASP A 265 -14.39 10.24 14.92
N LEU A 266 -14.69 9.02 14.44
CA LEU A 266 -14.85 7.87 15.32
C LEU A 266 -13.52 7.49 15.97
N TYR A 267 -13.42 7.65 17.28
CA TYR A 267 -12.30 7.15 18.06
C TYR A 267 -12.46 5.65 18.34
N LEU A 268 -11.46 4.85 17.97
CA LEU A 268 -11.34 3.44 18.29
C LEU A 268 -9.97 3.19 18.94
N GLU A 269 -9.94 2.45 20.04
CA GLU A 269 -8.72 2.23 20.85
C GLU A 269 -7.52 1.69 20.05
N LYS A 270 -7.78 0.77 19.12
CA LYS A 270 -6.75 0.17 18.27
C LYS A 270 -6.57 0.91 16.94
N ASN A 271 -7.21 2.05 16.75
CA ASN A 271 -7.20 2.77 15.48
C ASN A 271 -7.45 1.85 14.28
N ASN A 272 -8.52 1.07 14.35
CA ASN A 272 -8.86 0.05 13.36
C ASN A 272 -8.86 0.59 11.94
N ILE A 273 -8.39 -0.22 11.01
CA ILE A 273 -8.45 0.08 9.57
C ILE A 273 -9.90 0.24 9.18
N ARG A 274 -10.22 1.34 8.49
CA ARG A 274 -11.56 1.63 8.00
C ARG A 274 -11.51 2.21 6.60
N LYS A 275 -12.50 1.84 5.80
CA LYS A 275 -12.62 2.34 4.43
C LYS A 275 -14.06 2.45 3.98
N CYS A 276 -14.31 3.40 3.11
CA CYS A 276 -15.52 3.53 2.33
C CYS A 276 -15.28 3.02 0.90
N ILE A 277 -16.23 2.29 0.32
CA ILE A 277 -16.12 1.78 -1.04
C ILE A 277 -17.42 1.97 -1.83
N VAL A 278 -17.26 2.14 -3.13
CA VAL A 278 -18.32 1.93 -4.10
C VAL A 278 -18.12 0.53 -4.69
N GLU A 279 -19.04 -0.39 -4.39
CA GLU A 279 -19.00 -1.76 -4.90
C GLU A 279 -19.46 -1.80 -6.34
N THR A 280 -18.57 -2.11 -7.25
CA THR A 280 -18.84 -2.16 -8.69
C THR A 280 -19.07 -3.58 -9.23
N ARG A 281 -18.87 -4.60 -8.39
CA ARG A 281 -19.10 -6.00 -8.77
C ARG A 281 -20.59 -6.31 -8.77
N HIS A 282 -21.12 -6.69 -9.92
CA HIS A 282 -22.57 -6.92 -10.14
C HIS A 282 -23.16 -8.08 -9.33
N ASN A 283 -22.33 -9.04 -8.91
CA ASN A 283 -22.75 -10.20 -8.13
C ASN A 283 -22.74 -9.97 -6.60
N ILE A 284 -22.43 -8.75 -6.14
CA ILE A 284 -22.38 -8.41 -4.72
C ILE A 284 -23.44 -7.34 -4.42
N SER A 285 -24.38 -7.66 -3.56
CA SER A 285 -25.46 -6.75 -3.18
C SER A 285 -24.96 -5.53 -2.40
N GLY A 286 -25.58 -4.37 -2.66
CA GLY A 286 -25.28 -3.09 -2.02
C GLY A 286 -24.05 -2.40 -2.61
N ASN A 287 -24.29 -1.24 -3.24
CA ASN A 287 -23.24 -0.51 -3.97
C ASN A 287 -22.36 0.35 -3.05
N TYR A 288 -22.89 0.82 -1.93
CA TYR A 288 -22.21 1.76 -1.05
C TYR A 288 -21.94 1.11 0.30
N LYS A 289 -20.65 0.94 0.66
CA LYS A 289 -20.27 0.20 1.85
C LYS A 289 -19.17 0.88 2.64
N GLY A 290 -19.28 0.83 3.95
CA GLY A 290 -18.18 1.07 4.87
C GLY A 290 -17.70 -0.22 5.50
N TYR A 291 -16.40 -0.31 5.77
CA TYR A 291 -15.80 -1.42 6.49
C TYR A 291 -14.90 -0.94 7.62
N ILE A 292 -15.01 -1.58 8.78
CA ILE A 292 -14.06 -1.47 9.88
C ILE A 292 -13.49 -2.87 10.13
N TYR A 293 -12.17 -3.02 10.11
CA TYR A 293 -11.50 -4.30 10.29
C TYR A 293 -11.13 -4.53 11.75
N CYS A 294 -11.42 -5.72 12.25
CA CYS A 294 -11.21 -6.13 13.63
C CYS A 294 -10.42 -7.44 13.69
N ASP A 295 -9.69 -7.64 14.79
CA ASP A 295 -8.95 -8.84 15.10
C ASP A 295 -9.70 -9.65 16.18
N GLY A 296 -10.46 -10.63 15.71
CA GLY A 296 -11.32 -11.46 16.55
C GLY A 296 -12.74 -10.94 16.71
N ILE A 297 -13.63 -11.83 17.16
CA ILE A 297 -15.06 -11.57 17.30
C ILE A 297 -15.36 -10.60 18.47
N ASP A 298 -14.62 -10.71 19.57
CA ASP A 298 -14.84 -9.86 20.75
C ASP A 298 -14.55 -8.39 20.46
N GLU A 299 -13.47 -8.12 19.69
CA GLU A 299 -13.19 -6.77 19.22
C GLU A 299 -14.27 -6.30 18.25
N ALA A 300 -14.67 -7.18 17.31
CA ALA A 300 -15.72 -6.85 16.36
C ALA A 300 -17.02 -6.47 17.05
N GLN A 301 -17.40 -7.16 18.13
CA GLN A 301 -18.62 -6.84 18.90
C GLN A 301 -18.50 -5.45 19.56
N LYS A 302 -17.40 -5.17 20.24
CA LYS A 302 -17.16 -3.85 20.86
C LYS A 302 -17.21 -2.70 19.86
N VAL A 303 -16.59 -2.91 18.69
CA VAL A 303 -16.59 -1.91 17.61
C VAL A 303 -17.99 -1.78 16.99
N PHE A 304 -18.72 -2.88 16.85
CA PHE A 304 -20.10 -2.89 16.35
C PHE A 304 -21.02 -2.06 17.24
N ASP A 305 -20.97 -2.27 18.56
CA ASP A 305 -21.79 -1.53 19.51
C ASP A 305 -21.46 -0.03 19.44
N LYS A 306 -20.17 0.32 19.47
CA LYS A 306 -19.72 1.71 19.41
C LYS A 306 -20.12 2.43 18.11
N ILE A 307 -19.95 1.78 16.95
CA ILE A 307 -20.36 2.40 15.68
C ILE A 307 -21.88 2.49 15.55
N SER A 308 -22.60 1.50 16.04
CA SER A 308 -24.07 1.52 16.06
C SER A 308 -24.60 2.69 16.87
N ASP A 309 -24.08 2.92 18.07
CA ASP A 309 -24.43 4.07 18.92
C ASP A 309 -24.12 5.41 18.22
N THR A 310 -22.99 5.47 17.50
CA THR A 310 -22.62 6.68 16.76
C THR A 310 -23.56 6.93 15.59
N ILE A 311 -23.87 5.89 14.83
CA ILE A 311 -24.73 5.95 13.64
C ILE A 311 -26.17 6.27 14.01
N ASN A 312 -26.70 5.75 15.11
CA ASN A 312 -28.07 6.01 15.58
C ASN A 312 -28.32 7.50 15.90
N LYS A 313 -27.25 8.27 16.14
CA LYS A 313 -27.34 9.72 16.35
C LYS A 313 -27.39 10.52 15.06
N ILE A 314 -27.18 9.86 13.90
CA ILE A 314 -27.07 10.48 12.59
C ILE A 314 -28.18 9.93 11.69
N LYS A 315 -28.87 10.81 10.97
CA LYS A 315 -29.94 10.40 10.06
C LYS A 315 -29.36 9.86 8.73
N PHE A 316 -29.51 8.55 8.52
CA PHE A 316 -29.28 7.87 7.24
C PHE A 316 -30.63 7.48 6.62
N GLU A 317 -30.72 7.44 5.29
CA GLU A 317 -31.96 7.02 4.62
C GLU A 317 -32.17 5.51 4.75
N LYS A 318 -31.14 4.74 4.44
CA LYS A 318 -31.16 3.28 4.50
C LYS A 318 -29.80 2.79 4.94
N ILE A 319 -29.76 2.12 6.08
CA ILE A 319 -28.53 1.61 6.66
C ILE A 319 -28.73 0.19 7.18
N LYS A 320 -27.75 -0.67 6.94
CA LYS A 320 -27.64 -2.00 7.54
C LYS A 320 -26.23 -2.16 8.08
N ILE A 321 -26.12 -2.55 9.35
CA ILE A 321 -24.84 -2.84 10.00
C ILE A 321 -24.80 -4.31 10.35
N GLU A 322 -23.71 -4.98 10.05
CA GLU A 322 -23.53 -6.41 10.35
C GLU A 322 -22.06 -6.75 10.60
N ILE A 323 -21.81 -7.72 11.47
CA ILE A 323 -20.50 -8.31 11.64
C ILE A 323 -20.33 -9.39 10.58
N LYS A 324 -19.22 -9.35 9.86
CA LYS A 324 -18.84 -10.38 8.89
C LYS A 324 -17.51 -11.01 9.22
N HIS A 325 -17.40 -12.30 9.01
CA HIS A 325 -16.15 -13.02 9.12
C HIS A 325 -15.42 -13.03 7.78
N GLY A 326 -14.18 -12.61 7.77
CA GLY A 326 -13.27 -12.69 6.62
C GLY A 326 -13.79 -12.11 5.29
N CYS A 327 -13.37 -12.72 4.21
CA CYS A 327 -13.69 -12.30 2.84
C CYS A 327 -14.77 -13.19 2.23
N SER A 328 -15.72 -12.57 1.52
CA SER A 328 -16.83 -13.26 0.87
C SER A 328 -16.39 -14.25 -0.21
N GLU A 329 -15.23 -14.05 -0.79
CA GLU A 329 -14.62 -14.91 -1.81
C GLU A 329 -14.36 -16.33 -1.30
N PHE A 330 -14.13 -16.50 0.01
CA PHE A 330 -13.92 -17.81 0.62
C PHE A 330 -15.23 -18.62 0.81
N TYR A 331 -16.36 -17.94 0.82
CA TYR A 331 -17.66 -18.56 1.17
C TYR A 331 -18.14 -19.60 0.16
N VAL A 332 -17.69 -19.51 -1.08
CA VAL A 332 -18.07 -20.47 -2.14
C VAL A 332 -17.42 -21.83 -1.87
N SER A 333 -16.13 -21.82 -1.57
CA SER A 333 -15.39 -23.07 -1.27
C SER A 333 -15.60 -23.57 0.16
N TYR A 334 -15.87 -22.64 1.10
CA TYR A 334 -15.99 -22.92 2.52
C TYR A 334 -17.22 -22.24 3.12
N PRO A 335 -18.44 -22.79 2.92
CA PRO A 335 -19.66 -22.17 3.45
C PRO A 335 -19.69 -22.01 4.97
N ASP A 336 -19.06 -22.91 5.71
CA ASP A 336 -19.01 -22.88 7.17
C ASP A 336 -18.08 -21.76 7.70
N TYR A 337 -17.11 -21.31 6.91
CA TYR A 337 -16.26 -20.19 7.25
C TYR A 337 -17.05 -18.87 7.44
N LYS A 338 -18.19 -18.73 6.75
CA LYS A 338 -19.07 -17.56 6.89
C LYS A 338 -19.79 -17.53 8.23
N LYS A 339 -20.04 -18.71 8.83
CA LYS A 339 -20.90 -18.82 10.01
C LYS A 339 -20.19 -18.28 11.24
N ILE A 340 -20.83 -17.33 11.91
CA ILE A 340 -20.38 -16.77 13.18
C ILE A 340 -21.33 -17.33 14.24
N ASN A 341 -20.79 -18.09 15.19
CA ASN A 341 -21.54 -18.49 16.36
C ASN A 341 -21.22 -17.50 17.50
N VAL A 342 -22.19 -16.73 17.91
CA VAL A 342 -22.03 -15.65 18.90
C VAL A 342 -21.56 -16.21 20.26
N ASN A 343 -21.92 -17.45 20.59
CA ASN A 343 -21.58 -18.06 21.88
C ASN A 343 -20.28 -18.90 21.87
N ASN A 344 -19.84 -19.41 20.70
CA ASN A 344 -18.69 -20.31 20.59
C ASN A 344 -17.65 -19.83 19.58
N GLY A 345 -17.76 -18.61 19.07
CA GLY A 345 -16.83 -18.10 18.05
C GLY A 345 -17.06 -18.70 16.67
N GLN A 346 -16.01 -19.07 16.03
CA GLN A 346 -15.98 -19.53 14.65
C GLN A 346 -16.32 -21.01 14.53
N GLN A 347 -17.17 -21.39 13.54
CA GLN A 347 -17.56 -22.81 13.33
C GLN A 347 -16.50 -23.62 12.58
N MET A 348 -15.66 -22.98 11.77
CA MET A 348 -14.60 -23.64 11.01
C MET A 348 -13.24 -23.32 11.62
N GLU A 349 -12.43 -24.36 11.84
CA GLU A 349 -11.06 -24.20 12.36
C GLU A 349 -10.03 -24.26 11.23
N TYR A 350 -8.88 -23.62 11.50
CA TYR A 350 -7.74 -23.65 10.59
C TYR A 350 -7.10 -25.05 10.59
N GLU A 351 -7.00 -25.66 9.41
CA GLU A 351 -6.36 -26.97 9.26
C GLU A 351 -4.82 -26.85 9.30
N LYS A 352 -4.19 -27.54 10.25
CA LYS A 352 -2.72 -27.48 10.45
C LYS A 352 -1.92 -27.80 9.18
N LYS A 353 -2.42 -28.72 8.33
CA LYS A 353 -1.79 -29.08 7.04
C LYS A 353 -1.73 -27.91 6.04
N TRP A 354 -2.54 -26.88 6.20
CA TRP A 354 -2.53 -25.72 5.32
C TRP A 354 -1.31 -24.81 5.52
N LYS A 355 -0.66 -24.89 6.69
CA LYS A 355 0.54 -24.10 7.00
C LYS A 355 1.66 -24.31 6.00
N GLU A 356 1.86 -25.56 5.55
CA GLU A 356 2.90 -25.88 4.55
C GLU A 356 2.61 -25.18 3.21
N LYS A 357 1.35 -25.15 2.79
CA LYS A 357 0.94 -24.47 1.55
C LYS A 357 1.13 -22.94 1.64
N GLU A 358 0.83 -22.34 2.80
CA GLU A 358 1.10 -20.93 3.03
C GLU A 358 2.60 -20.61 2.92
N LEU A 359 3.45 -21.47 3.53
CA LEU A 359 4.90 -21.32 3.48
C LEU A 359 5.46 -21.37 2.05
N ILE A 360 4.85 -22.14 1.14
CA ILE A 360 5.26 -22.15 -0.28
C ILE A 360 5.10 -20.75 -0.88
N ILE A 361 4.01 -20.05 -0.62
CA ILE A 361 3.79 -18.70 -1.10
C ILE A 361 4.75 -17.73 -0.42
N ASP A 362 4.96 -17.85 0.89
CA ASP A 362 5.85 -16.98 1.67
C ASP A 362 7.32 -17.12 1.20
N ASN A 363 7.74 -18.32 0.88
CA ASN A 363 9.08 -18.57 0.34
C ASN A 363 9.26 -18.05 -1.09
N LYS A 364 8.19 -18.12 -1.92
CA LYS A 364 8.18 -17.55 -3.29
C LYS A 364 8.06 -16.02 -3.29
N THR A 365 7.43 -15.45 -2.27
CA THR A 365 7.21 -14.01 -2.13
C THR A 365 7.73 -13.61 -0.76
N PRO A 366 8.97 -13.11 -0.65
CA PRO A 366 9.51 -12.72 0.64
C PRO A 366 8.52 -11.77 1.33
N LEU A 367 8.00 -12.20 2.49
CA LEU A 367 7.17 -11.36 3.33
C LEU A 367 7.94 -10.05 3.58
N ARG A 368 7.33 -8.92 3.26
CA ARG A 368 7.65 -7.69 3.95
C ARG A 368 7.51 -8.07 5.42
N LYS A 369 8.64 -8.17 6.15
CA LYS A 369 8.60 -8.30 7.61
C LYS A 369 7.57 -7.28 8.07
N GLU A 370 6.62 -7.67 8.91
CA GLU A 370 5.63 -6.76 9.47
C GLU A 370 6.36 -5.46 9.80
N LEU A 371 6.04 -4.41 9.09
CA LEU A 371 6.49 -3.07 9.45
C LEU A 371 6.02 -2.91 10.88
N ASP A 372 6.98 -2.82 11.77
CA ASP A 372 6.80 -2.83 13.20
C ASP A 372 5.57 -1.96 13.54
N LYS A 373 4.47 -2.58 13.95
CA LYS A 373 3.24 -1.86 14.36
C LYS A 373 3.56 -0.77 15.39
N LYS A 374 4.69 -0.91 16.09
CA LYS A 374 5.26 0.07 17.02
C LYS A 374 5.86 1.30 16.35
N LYS A 375 6.39 1.23 15.12
CA LYS A 375 6.98 2.41 14.43
C LYS A 375 5.90 3.33 13.86
N ILE A 376 4.83 2.77 13.29
CA ILE A 376 3.69 3.57 12.80
C ILE A 376 2.98 4.27 13.97
N HIS A 377 2.89 3.61 15.14
CA HIS A 377 2.34 4.24 16.35
C HIS A 377 3.22 5.36 16.92
N LYS A 378 4.55 5.34 16.71
CA LYS A 378 5.44 6.40 17.21
C LYS A 378 5.39 7.67 16.36
N SER A 379 5.23 7.57 15.05
CA SER A 379 5.09 8.74 14.17
C SER A 379 3.73 9.42 14.30
N LEU A 380 2.67 8.68 14.61
CA LEU A 380 1.32 9.24 14.82
C LEU A 380 1.09 9.80 16.24
N LYS A 381 1.90 9.42 17.24
CA LYS A 381 1.81 9.97 18.61
C LYS A 381 2.37 11.38 18.76
N GLY A 382 3.04 11.91 17.76
CA GLY A 382 3.61 13.26 17.78
C GLY A 382 2.66 14.37 17.32
N ILE A 383 1.49 14.04 16.79
CA ILE A 383 0.52 15.04 16.33
C ILE A 383 -0.62 15.07 17.36
N ASN A 384 -0.53 15.98 18.32
CA ASN A 384 -1.66 16.33 19.18
C ASN A 384 -2.68 17.08 18.32
N LEU A 385 -3.89 16.52 18.20
CA LEU A 385 -5.04 17.16 17.54
C LEU A 385 -5.51 18.47 18.25
N SER A 386 -4.83 18.87 19.34
CA SER A 386 -5.04 20.16 20.00
C SER A 386 -4.22 21.30 19.39
N ASP A 387 -3.33 21.01 18.42
CA ASP A 387 -2.44 22.00 17.80
C ASP A 387 -2.79 22.26 16.33
N ILE A 388 -4.01 21.83 15.89
CA ILE A 388 -4.57 22.14 14.58
C ILE A 388 -5.80 23.02 14.74
#